data_90c545c0bc22bd31a901648b6b42420b
#
_entry.id   90c545c0bc22bd31a901648b6b42420b
#
_cell.length_a   1.000
_cell.length_b   1.000
_cell.length_c   1.000
_cell.angle_alpha   90.00
_cell.angle_beta   90.00
_cell.angle_gamma   90.00
#
_symmetry.space_group_name_H-M   'P 1'
#
loop_
_entity.id
_entity.type
_entity.pdbx_description
1 polymer ?
#
loop_
_entity_poly.entity_id
_entity_poly.type
_entity_poly.pdbx_seq_one_letter_code
_entity_poly.pdbx_strand_id
1 'polypeptide(L)'
;MNISVRTSLKTDIPALKALWKQAFGDEEAAIDAFFSTTYTPEGVFVLKEDGQVRAMACWLPATICWDRRGWRAAYLYAVATDREARGRGYCGKLLAFAEGFLEPRGVKALLLVPGEPSLRQFYRKHGYEDFSAVDLAELNAVPAAGEAEWIEAPVYLELREQFLSSRAYVSSPVPVLEFQNALAKVYGGGLLRLTQGDREGCACVAKDDQGRAILYELLWPGDRLEGASLAAAAVGAKELLVRTPGDGTPFAMAKWLAEKPKLPTPYLGLALD
;
A
#
# COMPACT_ATOMS: atom_id res chain seq x y z
N MET A 1 -33.42 7.93 -9.73
CA MET A 1 -32.08 7.45 -9.32
C MET A 1 -31.16 8.67 -9.28
N ASN A 2 -30.81 9.13 -8.09
CA ASN A 2 -29.94 10.29 -7.90
C ASN A 2 -28.54 9.78 -7.52
N ILE A 3 -27.54 10.02 -8.39
CA ILE A 3 -26.16 9.63 -8.15
C ILE A 3 -25.33 10.88 -7.87
N SER A 4 -24.56 10.87 -6.78
CA SER A 4 -23.61 11.92 -6.44
C SER A 4 -22.24 11.32 -6.13
N VAL A 5 -21.18 12.00 -6.58
CA VAL A 5 -19.79 11.65 -6.24
C VAL A 5 -19.15 12.88 -5.58
N ARG A 6 -18.54 12.69 -4.44
CA ARG A 6 -17.93 13.76 -3.64
C ARG A 6 -16.86 13.23 -2.69
N THR A 7 -16.15 14.11 -2.01
CA THR A 7 -15.39 13.75 -0.81
C THR A 7 -16.34 13.32 0.31
N SER A 8 -15.86 12.48 1.21
CA SER A 8 -16.68 11.99 2.32
C SER A 8 -16.99 13.08 3.35
N LEU A 9 -17.90 12.78 4.25
CA LEU A 9 -18.19 13.54 5.45
C LEU A 9 -18.01 12.61 6.66
N LYS A 10 -17.79 13.17 7.85
CA LYS A 10 -17.71 12.36 9.08
C LYS A 10 -18.97 11.50 9.30
N THR A 11 -20.13 11.97 8.84
CA THR A 11 -21.40 11.22 8.90
C THR A 11 -21.44 10.01 7.98
N ASP A 12 -20.53 9.90 7.00
CA ASP A 12 -20.45 8.73 6.12
C ASP A 12 -19.65 7.58 6.75
N ILE A 13 -18.83 7.84 7.80
CA ILE A 13 -17.90 6.86 8.40
C ILE A 13 -18.55 5.51 8.71
N PRO A 14 -19.73 5.42 9.35
CA PRO A 14 -20.35 4.11 9.61
C PRO A 14 -20.61 3.31 8.34
N ALA A 15 -21.11 3.95 7.29
CA ALA A 15 -21.38 3.31 6.01
C ALA A 15 -20.09 2.93 5.26
N LEU A 16 -19.03 3.75 5.38
CA LEU A 16 -17.72 3.46 4.82
C LEU A 16 -17.08 2.24 5.47
N LYS A 17 -17.11 2.14 6.81
CA LYS A 17 -16.61 0.97 7.55
C LYS A 17 -17.38 -0.30 7.17
N ALA A 18 -18.70 -0.22 7.07
CA ALA A 18 -19.52 -1.35 6.65
C ALA A 18 -19.18 -1.82 5.22
N LEU A 19 -19.02 -0.88 4.28
CA LEU A 19 -18.63 -1.19 2.91
C LEU A 19 -17.22 -1.79 2.84
N TRP A 20 -16.28 -1.25 3.63
CA TRP A 20 -14.92 -1.77 3.75
C TRP A 20 -14.93 -3.23 4.23
N LYS A 21 -15.59 -3.50 5.36
CA LYS A 21 -15.74 -4.85 5.91
C LYS A 21 -16.39 -5.82 4.90
N GLN A 22 -17.43 -5.36 4.19
CA GLN A 22 -18.09 -6.16 3.14
C GLN A 22 -17.15 -6.50 1.99
N ALA A 23 -16.29 -5.54 1.57
CA ALA A 23 -15.47 -5.69 0.38
C ALA A 23 -14.22 -6.52 0.60
N PHE A 24 -13.54 -6.31 1.73
CA PHE A 24 -12.19 -6.84 2.01
C PHE A 24 -12.18 -7.87 3.15
N GLY A 25 -13.15 -7.85 4.05
CA GLY A 25 -13.20 -8.78 5.18
C GLY A 25 -12.26 -8.42 6.35
N ASP A 26 -11.53 -7.32 6.23
CA ASP A 26 -10.52 -6.90 7.22
C ASP A 26 -11.05 -6.89 8.65
N GLU A 27 -10.16 -7.09 9.61
CA GLU A 27 -10.48 -6.98 11.03
C GLU A 27 -10.95 -5.56 11.38
N GLU A 28 -11.90 -5.44 12.32
CA GLU A 28 -12.40 -4.13 12.75
C GLU A 28 -11.28 -3.22 13.24
N ALA A 29 -10.30 -3.79 13.95
CA ALA A 29 -9.13 -3.05 14.44
C ALA A 29 -8.29 -2.45 13.30
N ALA A 30 -8.16 -3.14 12.16
CA ALA A 30 -7.46 -2.64 10.98
C ALA A 30 -8.23 -1.50 10.30
N ILE A 31 -9.55 -1.66 10.17
CA ILE A 31 -10.43 -0.62 9.65
C ILE A 31 -10.39 0.61 10.58
N ASP A 32 -10.49 0.41 11.88
CA ASP A 32 -10.47 1.48 12.89
C ASP A 32 -9.12 2.21 12.92
N ALA A 33 -8.01 1.51 12.68
CA ALA A 33 -6.69 2.12 12.54
C ALA A 33 -6.69 3.19 11.43
N PHE A 34 -7.26 2.90 10.24
CA PHE A 34 -7.38 3.89 9.19
C PHE A 34 -8.20 5.12 9.61
N PHE A 35 -9.39 4.89 10.17
CA PHE A 35 -10.29 5.99 10.53
C PHE A 35 -9.83 6.83 11.72
N SER A 36 -8.96 6.28 12.58
CA SER A 36 -8.39 7.00 13.73
C SER A 36 -7.10 7.74 13.42
N THR A 37 -6.29 7.26 12.46
CA THR A 37 -4.95 7.81 12.21
C THR A 37 -4.84 8.56 10.88
N THR A 38 -5.52 8.11 9.85
CA THR A 38 -5.26 8.53 8.46
C THR A 38 -6.46 9.21 7.81
N TYR A 39 -7.67 8.91 8.27
CA TYR A 39 -8.87 9.45 7.67
C TYR A 39 -8.92 10.98 7.69
N THR A 40 -9.17 11.56 6.53
CA THR A 40 -9.65 12.93 6.37
C THR A 40 -10.87 12.93 5.44
N PRO A 41 -11.81 13.87 5.58
CA PRO A 41 -12.94 13.96 4.64
C PRO A 41 -12.50 14.04 3.18
N GLU A 42 -11.43 14.76 2.87
CA GLU A 42 -10.88 14.92 1.53
C GLU A 42 -10.08 13.70 1.06
N GLY A 43 -9.59 12.87 1.98
CA GLY A 43 -8.84 11.64 1.72
C GLY A 43 -9.70 10.46 1.28
N VAL A 44 -11.04 10.59 1.32
CA VAL A 44 -11.97 9.52 0.96
C VAL A 44 -13.04 10.03 0.01
N PHE A 45 -13.14 9.40 -1.14
CA PHE A 45 -14.20 9.66 -2.12
C PHE A 45 -15.36 8.68 -1.93
N VAL A 46 -16.58 9.17 -2.05
CA VAL A 46 -17.80 8.38 -1.94
C VAL A 46 -18.70 8.59 -3.15
N LEU A 47 -19.27 7.51 -3.64
CA LEU A 47 -20.38 7.55 -4.56
C LEU A 47 -21.64 7.14 -3.79
N LYS A 48 -22.66 7.99 -3.84
CA LYS A 48 -23.97 7.73 -3.25
C LYS A 48 -25.04 7.58 -4.33
N GLU A 49 -25.91 6.61 -4.15
CA GLU A 49 -27.12 6.41 -4.93
C GLU A 49 -28.32 6.56 -4.01
N ASP A 50 -29.23 7.49 -4.31
CA ASP A 50 -30.41 7.81 -3.51
C ASP A 50 -30.09 7.98 -2.01
N GLY A 51 -28.94 8.66 -1.73
CA GLY A 51 -28.45 8.95 -0.38
C GLY A 51 -27.63 7.83 0.29
N GLN A 52 -27.59 6.63 -0.25
CA GLN A 52 -26.82 5.49 0.30
C GLN A 52 -25.41 5.42 -0.30
N VAL A 53 -24.38 5.16 0.51
CA VAL A 53 -23.02 4.90 0.04
C VAL A 53 -23.01 3.58 -0.72
N ARG A 54 -22.59 3.61 -2.00
CA ARG A 54 -22.51 2.45 -2.89
C ARG A 54 -21.09 2.15 -3.36
N ALA A 55 -20.22 3.12 -3.32
CA ALA A 55 -18.81 2.88 -3.61
C ALA A 55 -17.93 3.89 -2.86
N MET A 56 -16.68 3.50 -2.61
CA MET A 56 -15.67 4.32 -1.96
C MET A 56 -14.30 4.11 -2.60
N ALA A 57 -13.43 5.10 -2.47
CA ALA A 57 -12.00 5.01 -2.75
C ALA A 57 -11.27 5.95 -1.80
N CYS A 58 -10.26 5.44 -1.09
CA CYS A 58 -9.36 6.27 -0.31
C CYS A 58 -8.16 6.67 -1.17
N TRP A 59 -7.54 7.79 -0.86
CA TRP A 59 -6.26 8.13 -1.45
C TRP A 59 -5.29 8.59 -0.38
N LEU A 60 -4.04 8.23 -0.56
CA LEU A 60 -2.93 8.53 0.33
C LEU A 60 -1.84 9.25 -0.46
N PRO A 61 -1.18 10.25 0.13
CA PRO A 61 -0.09 10.94 -0.53
C PRO A 61 1.11 10.00 -0.73
N ALA A 62 1.71 10.09 -1.92
CA ALA A 62 2.91 9.37 -2.28
C ALA A 62 3.79 10.25 -3.20
N THR A 63 5.05 9.88 -3.33
CA THR A 63 6.01 10.54 -4.24
C THR A 63 6.76 9.47 -5.03
N ILE A 64 6.75 9.57 -6.35
CA ILE A 64 7.62 8.77 -7.21
C ILE A 64 8.97 9.45 -7.22
N CYS A 65 10.03 8.76 -6.81
CA CYS A 65 11.38 9.29 -6.66
C CYS A 65 12.34 8.63 -7.66
N TRP A 66 13.12 9.43 -8.38
CA TRP A 66 14.21 8.99 -9.23
C TRP A 66 15.18 10.14 -9.52
N ASP A 67 16.49 9.88 -9.46
CA ASP A 67 17.55 10.84 -9.80
C ASP A 67 17.34 12.21 -9.15
N ARG A 68 17.15 12.23 -7.82
CA ARG A 68 16.91 13.44 -7.01
C ARG A 68 15.65 14.24 -7.40
N ARG A 69 14.79 13.68 -8.24
CA ARG A 69 13.50 14.27 -8.62
C ARG A 69 12.37 13.54 -7.93
N GLY A 70 11.29 14.27 -7.63
CA GLY A 70 10.07 13.72 -7.06
C GLY A 70 8.83 14.16 -7.86
N TRP A 71 7.96 13.22 -8.17
CA TRP A 71 6.66 13.48 -8.76
C TRP A 71 5.58 13.15 -7.76
N ARG A 72 4.78 14.14 -7.38
CA ARG A 72 3.64 13.93 -6.47
C ARG A 72 2.69 12.90 -7.07
N ALA A 73 2.38 11.88 -6.31
CA ALA A 73 1.45 10.82 -6.66
C ALA A 73 0.39 10.67 -5.57
N ALA A 74 -0.71 10.02 -5.92
CA ALA A 74 -1.70 9.58 -4.96
C ALA A 74 -1.86 8.05 -5.07
N TYR A 75 -1.71 7.35 -3.96
CA TYR A 75 -1.97 5.93 -3.87
C TYR A 75 -3.45 5.71 -3.56
N LEU A 76 -4.18 5.11 -4.49
CA LEU A 76 -5.58 4.74 -4.30
C LEU A 76 -5.67 3.44 -3.51
N TYR A 77 -6.35 3.50 -2.40
CA TYR A 77 -6.46 2.44 -1.43
C TYR A 77 -7.92 2.16 -1.09
N ALA A 78 -8.23 0.93 -0.70
CA ALA A 78 -9.58 0.50 -0.33
C ALA A 78 -10.66 0.91 -1.35
N VAL A 79 -10.38 0.69 -2.64
CA VAL A 79 -11.34 0.95 -3.72
C VAL A 79 -12.41 -0.14 -3.71
N ALA A 80 -13.62 0.21 -3.28
CA ALA A 80 -14.70 -0.75 -3.07
C ALA A 80 -16.01 -0.31 -3.72
N THR A 81 -16.78 -1.28 -4.18
CA THR A 81 -18.17 -1.11 -4.64
C THR A 81 -19.04 -2.16 -3.98
N ASP A 82 -20.13 -1.70 -3.38
CA ASP A 82 -21.18 -2.52 -2.79
C ASP A 82 -21.56 -3.67 -3.74
N ARG A 83 -21.66 -4.88 -3.22
CA ARG A 83 -21.91 -6.10 -4.02
C ARG A 83 -23.17 -5.96 -4.89
N GLU A 84 -24.23 -5.36 -4.36
CA GLU A 84 -25.50 -5.15 -5.08
C GLU A 84 -25.44 -4.04 -6.14
N ALA A 85 -24.38 -3.19 -6.08
CA ALA A 85 -24.18 -2.08 -6.99
C ALA A 85 -23.07 -2.33 -8.03
N ARG A 86 -22.45 -3.52 -8.02
CA ARG A 86 -21.44 -3.89 -9.01
C ARG A 86 -22.01 -3.95 -10.42
N GLY A 87 -21.16 -3.78 -11.42
CA GLY A 87 -21.54 -3.76 -12.84
C GLY A 87 -22.22 -2.48 -13.32
N ARG A 88 -22.47 -1.49 -12.44
CA ARG A 88 -23.12 -0.20 -12.78
C ARG A 88 -22.13 0.93 -13.10
N GLY A 89 -20.85 0.63 -13.22
CA GLY A 89 -19.80 1.61 -13.56
C GLY A 89 -19.40 2.56 -12.42
N TYR A 90 -19.76 2.27 -11.15
CA TYR A 90 -19.55 3.17 -10.03
C TYR A 90 -18.07 3.35 -9.68
N CYS A 91 -17.27 2.27 -9.75
CA CYS A 91 -15.83 2.36 -9.59
C CYS A 91 -15.21 3.30 -10.63
N GLY A 92 -15.58 3.16 -11.92
CA GLY A 92 -15.09 4.07 -12.97
C GLY A 92 -15.45 5.54 -12.71
N LYS A 93 -16.64 5.83 -12.18
CA LYS A 93 -17.04 7.20 -11.80
C LYS A 93 -16.20 7.74 -10.63
N LEU A 94 -15.85 6.90 -9.65
CA LEU A 94 -14.95 7.28 -8.56
C LEU A 94 -13.53 7.54 -9.07
N LEU A 95 -13.00 6.71 -9.96
CA LEU A 95 -11.69 6.91 -10.57
C LEU A 95 -11.64 8.23 -11.35
N ALA A 96 -12.65 8.52 -12.18
CA ALA A 96 -12.74 9.78 -12.90
C ALA A 96 -12.86 10.99 -11.95
N PHE A 97 -13.61 10.87 -10.85
CA PHE A 97 -13.67 11.91 -9.83
C PHE A 97 -12.31 12.13 -9.15
N ALA A 98 -11.59 11.04 -8.82
CA ALA A 98 -10.26 11.12 -8.23
C ALA A 98 -9.28 11.87 -9.16
N GLU A 99 -9.31 11.61 -10.45
CA GLU A 99 -8.52 12.33 -11.46
C GLU A 99 -8.82 13.83 -11.43
N GLY A 100 -10.09 14.21 -11.61
CA GLY A 100 -10.50 15.62 -11.63
C GLY A 100 -10.28 16.34 -10.30
N PHE A 101 -10.26 15.63 -9.17
CA PHE A 101 -10.00 16.19 -7.84
C PHE A 101 -8.50 16.37 -7.58
N LEU A 102 -7.66 15.41 -7.98
CA LEU A 102 -6.25 15.35 -7.59
C LEU A 102 -5.32 16.07 -8.59
N GLU A 103 -5.63 16.04 -9.90
CA GLU A 103 -4.82 16.71 -10.92
C GLU A 103 -4.65 18.23 -10.67
N PRO A 104 -5.71 19.01 -10.40
CA PRO A 104 -5.57 20.44 -10.08
C PRO A 104 -4.78 20.71 -8.78
N ARG A 105 -4.65 19.70 -7.92
CA ARG A 105 -3.86 19.76 -6.69
C ARG A 105 -2.38 19.39 -6.91
N GLY A 106 -1.98 19.23 -8.16
CA GLY A 106 -0.59 18.99 -8.56
C GLY A 106 -0.16 17.52 -8.50
N VAL A 107 -1.09 16.57 -8.31
CA VAL A 107 -0.81 15.13 -8.42
C VAL A 107 -0.53 14.81 -9.89
N LYS A 108 0.55 14.09 -10.15
CA LYS A 108 1.03 13.74 -11.49
C LYS A 108 0.72 12.29 -11.88
N ALA A 109 0.48 11.43 -10.89
CA ALA A 109 0.13 10.03 -11.14
C ALA A 109 -0.80 9.50 -10.04
N LEU A 110 -1.72 8.63 -10.44
CA LEU A 110 -2.52 7.80 -9.53
C LEU A 110 -1.91 6.41 -9.54
N LEU A 111 -1.64 5.88 -8.36
CA LEU A 111 -1.08 4.54 -8.15
C LEU A 111 -2.11 3.66 -7.48
N LEU A 112 -2.09 2.36 -7.74
CA LEU A 112 -2.85 1.36 -7.01
C LEU A 112 -2.21 -0.02 -7.14
N VAL A 113 -2.50 -0.89 -6.20
CA VAL A 113 -2.22 -2.33 -6.33
C VAL A 113 -3.55 -3.04 -6.51
N PRO A 114 -3.77 -3.75 -7.64
CA PRO A 114 -4.98 -4.54 -7.83
C PRO A 114 -5.04 -5.68 -6.81
N GLY A 115 -6.15 -5.79 -6.07
CA GLY A 115 -6.34 -6.86 -5.07
C GLY A 115 -6.38 -8.27 -5.68
N GLU A 116 -6.68 -8.37 -6.98
CA GLU A 116 -6.67 -9.62 -7.74
C GLU A 116 -6.09 -9.40 -9.15
N PRO A 117 -5.38 -10.38 -9.74
CA PRO A 117 -4.84 -10.26 -11.09
C PRO A 117 -5.89 -9.95 -12.17
N SER A 118 -7.12 -10.45 -11.98
CA SER A 118 -8.27 -10.19 -12.86
C SER A 118 -8.63 -8.71 -12.98
N LEU A 119 -8.41 -7.92 -11.93
CA LEU A 119 -8.70 -6.48 -11.89
C LEU A 119 -7.73 -5.65 -12.75
N ARG A 120 -6.56 -6.19 -13.16
CA ARG A 120 -5.63 -5.47 -14.04
C ARG A 120 -6.29 -5.07 -15.35
N GLN A 121 -7.09 -5.96 -15.96
CA GLN A 121 -7.80 -5.64 -17.21
C GLN A 121 -8.85 -4.54 -16.99
N PHE A 122 -9.52 -4.55 -15.85
CA PHE A 122 -10.44 -3.49 -15.46
C PHE A 122 -9.74 -2.13 -15.37
N TYR A 123 -8.62 -2.05 -14.64
CA TYR A 123 -7.87 -0.81 -14.49
C TYR A 123 -7.24 -0.34 -15.81
N ARG A 124 -6.79 -1.26 -16.69
CA ARG A 124 -6.31 -0.89 -18.04
C ARG A 124 -7.39 -0.18 -18.87
N LYS A 125 -8.65 -0.57 -18.76
CA LYS A 125 -9.79 0.13 -19.43
C LYS A 125 -9.98 1.54 -18.91
N HIS A 126 -9.47 1.84 -17.69
CA HIS A 126 -9.49 3.18 -17.10
C HIS A 126 -8.16 3.95 -17.28
N GLY A 127 -7.26 3.47 -18.15
CA GLY A 127 -6.01 4.13 -18.51
C GLY A 127 -4.85 3.86 -17.56
N TYR A 128 -4.95 2.86 -16.68
CA TYR A 128 -3.82 2.41 -15.87
C TYR A 128 -2.94 1.45 -16.65
N GLU A 129 -1.65 1.52 -16.45
CA GLU A 129 -0.65 0.61 -17.01
C GLU A 129 0.17 -0.05 -15.88
N ASP A 130 0.84 -1.16 -16.20
CA ASP A 130 1.76 -1.78 -15.23
C ASP A 130 2.88 -0.78 -14.90
N PHE A 131 3.17 -0.64 -13.61
CA PHE A 131 4.04 0.43 -13.12
C PHE A 131 5.22 -0.10 -12.31
N SER A 132 5.00 -1.05 -11.42
CA SER A 132 6.04 -1.64 -10.59
C SER A 132 5.99 -3.16 -10.62
N ALA A 133 7.12 -3.77 -10.29
CA ALA A 133 7.23 -5.20 -10.04
C ALA A 133 7.96 -5.47 -8.73
N VAL A 134 7.79 -6.68 -8.22
CA VAL A 134 8.42 -7.18 -6.99
C VAL A 134 8.87 -8.62 -7.19
N ASP A 135 9.84 -9.06 -6.41
CA ASP A 135 10.12 -10.47 -6.24
C ASP A 135 9.39 -11.01 -5.02
N LEU A 136 8.71 -12.13 -5.21
CA LEU A 136 8.02 -12.86 -4.14
C LEU A 136 8.74 -14.18 -3.90
N ALA A 137 8.89 -14.58 -2.63
CA ALA A 137 9.45 -15.86 -2.27
C ALA A 137 8.74 -16.45 -1.05
N GLU A 138 8.55 -17.77 -1.08
CA GLU A 138 8.21 -18.56 0.08
C GLU A 138 9.50 -19.18 0.63
N LEU A 139 9.79 -18.94 1.90
CA LEU A 139 11.03 -19.35 2.54
C LEU A 139 10.73 -20.01 3.89
N ASN A 140 11.69 -20.83 4.36
CA ASN A 140 11.72 -21.31 5.73
C ASN A 140 12.84 -20.57 6.47
N ALA A 141 12.53 -20.00 7.63
CA ALA A 141 13.50 -19.32 8.47
C ALA A 141 14.61 -20.29 8.91
N VAL A 142 15.83 -19.79 8.89
CA VAL A 142 17.02 -20.48 9.40
C VAL A 142 17.58 -19.68 10.59
N PRO A 143 18.36 -20.30 11.48
CA PRO A 143 19.09 -19.55 12.50
C PRO A 143 19.94 -18.47 11.84
N ALA A 144 19.72 -17.21 12.21
CA ALA A 144 20.46 -16.07 11.70
C ALA A 144 21.17 -15.35 12.85
N ALA A 145 22.45 -15.01 12.66
CA ALA A 145 23.22 -14.23 13.61
C ALA A 145 23.00 -12.74 13.29
N GLY A 146 22.34 -12.01 14.18
CA GLY A 146 22.02 -10.60 13.99
C GLY A 146 20.88 -10.17 14.92
N GLU A 147 20.45 -8.94 14.77
CA GLU A 147 19.40 -8.34 15.60
C GLU A 147 18.27 -7.80 14.73
N ALA A 148 17.05 -7.86 15.28
CA ALA A 148 15.87 -7.24 14.74
C ALA A 148 15.25 -6.35 15.84
N GLU A 149 15.21 -5.04 15.59
CA GLU A 149 14.72 -4.03 16.52
C GLU A 149 13.42 -3.44 15.99
N TRP A 150 12.38 -3.33 16.83
CA TRP A 150 11.17 -2.59 16.48
C TRP A 150 11.45 -1.09 16.43
N ILE A 151 11.10 -0.46 15.32
CA ILE A 151 11.33 0.97 15.08
C ILE A 151 10.07 1.70 14.70
N GLU A 152 10.09 3.01 14.88
CA GLU A 152 9.00 3.89 14.47
C GLU A 152 9.13 4.34 13.01
N ALA A 153 8.03 4.81 12.43
CA ALA A 153 7.93 5.18 11.02
C ALA A 153 8.99 6.19 10.52
N PRO A 154 9.40 7.23 11.27
CA PRO A 154 10.47 8.14 10.82
C PRO A 154 11.81 7.43 10.58
N VAL A 155 12.21 6.55 11.50
CA VAL A 155 13.47 5.78 11.39
C VAL A 155 13.38 4.80 10.23
N TYR A 156 12.22 4.14 10.08
CA TYR A 156 11.98 3.25 8.95
C TYR A 156 12.07 3.97 7.61
N LEU A 157 11.48 5.18 7.50
CA LEU A 157 11.56 5.99 6.29
C LEU A 157 13.00 6.30 5.91
N GLU A 158 13.83 6.71 6.86
CA GLU A 158 15.23 7.03 6.63
C GLU A 158 16.00 5.82 6.08
N LEU A 159 15.93 4.68 6.74
CA LEU A 159 16.57 3.43 6.31
C LEU A 159 16.07 3.00 4.93
N ARG A 160 14.77 3.08 4.71
CA ARG A 160 14.12 2.72 3.45
C ARG A 160 14.62 3.59 2.29
N GLU A 161 14.63 4.90 2.46
CA GLU A 161 15.06 5.83 1.42
C GLU A 161 16.56 5.72 1.14
N GLN A 162 17.38 5.50 2.17
CA GLN A 162 18.79 5.24 2.00
C GLN A 162 19.02 3.97 1.15
N PHE A 163 18.33 2.88 1.46
CA PHE A 163 18.45 1.61 0.72
C PHE A 163 17.97 1.76 -0.74
N LEU A 164 16.89 2.49 -0.98
CA LEU A 164 16.28 2.65 -2.30
C LEU A 164 16.88 3.79 -3.13
N SER A 165 17.82 4.57 -2.60
CA SER A 165 18.38 5.76 -3.24
C SER A 165 19.01 5.54 -4.64
N SER A 166 19.44 4.32 -4.93
CA SER A 166 20.06 3.93 -6.21
C SER A 166 19.06 3.44 -7.28
N ARG A 167 17.74 3.45 -6.99
CA ARG A 167 16.69 3.00 -7.89
C ARG A 167 15.51 3.96 -7.91
N ALA A 168 14.65 3.83 -8.93
CA ALA A 168 13.36 4.49 -8.89
C ALA A 168 12.45 3.80 -7.86
N TYR A 169 11.74 4.57 -7.03
CA TYR A 169 10.87 4.02 -6.00
C TYR A 169 9.72 4.97 -5.66
N VAL A 170 8.73 4.44 -4.95
CA VAL A 170 7.64 5.22 -4.36
C VAL A 170 7.94 5.43 -2.89
N SER A 171 8.07 6.70 -2.49
CA SER A 171 8.15 7.13 -1.09
C SER A 171 6.75 7.44 -0.57
N SER A 172 6.51 7.07 0.68
CA SER A 172 5.30 7.42 1.44
C SER A 172 5.69 8.29 2.63
N PRO A 173 4.94 9.35 2.94
CA PRO A 173 5.25 10.21 4.09
C PRO A 173 5.02 9.47 5.40
N VAL A 174 5.64 9.97 6.47
CA VAL A 174 5.57 9.36 7.83
C VAL A 174 4.15 8.98 8.25
N PRO A 175 3.10 9.80 8.09
CA PRO A 175 1.75 9.39 8.53
C PRO A 175 1.21 8.14 7.80
N VAL A 176 1.61 7.91 6.54
CA VAL A 176 1.21 6.70 5.79
C VAL A 176 1.98 5.49 6.31
N LEU A 177 3.26 5.66 6.67
CA LEU A 177 4.06 4.59 7.29
C LEU A 177 3.62 4.29 8.73
N GLU A 178 3.15 5.30 9.48
CA GLU A 178 2.51 5.09 10.78
C GLU A 178 1.25 4.23 10.66
N PHE A 179 0.43 4.48 9.63
CA PHE A 179 -0.73 3.64 9.34
C PHE A 179 -0.30 2.23 8.92
N GLN A 180 0.71 2.07 8.06
CA GLN A 180 1.27 0.76 7.73
C GLN A 180 1.76 0.01 8.98
N ASN A 181 2.44 0.72 9.91
CA ASN A 181 2.88 0.15 11.18
C ASN A 181 1.69 -0.27 12.06
N ALA A 182 0.65 0.56 12.11
CA ALA A 182 -0.56 0.24 12.86
C ALA A 182 -1.27 -1.01 12.31
N LEU A 183 -1.36 -1.15 10.98
CA LEU A 183 -1.88 -2.37 10.34
C LEU A 183 -1.03 -3.58 10.70
N ALA A 184 0.29 -3.50 10.54
CA ALA A 184 1.19 -4.61 10.89
C ALA A 184 1.07 -5.02 12.36
N LYS A 185 0.89 -4.06 13.28
CA LYS A 185 0.68 -4.31 14.71
C LYS A 185 -0.64 -5.06 15.01
N VAL A 186 -1.71 -4.79 14.25
CA VAL A 186 -2.98 -5.55 14.36
C VAL A 186 -2.74 -7.04 14.12
N TYR A 187 -1.85 -7.36 13.20
CA TYR A 187 -1.50 -8.73 12.82
C TYR A 187 -0.18 -9.22 13.47
N GLY A 188 0.16 -8.68 14.65
CA GLY A 188 1.27 -9.13 15.50
C GLY A 188 2.66 -8.86 14.96
N GLY A 189 2.82 -7.80 14.17
CA GLY A 189 4.09 -7.37 13.59
C GLY A 189 4.39 -5.88 13.76
N GLY A 190 5.07 -5.28 12.79
CA GLY A 190 5.48 -3.88 12.79
C GLY A 190 6.61 -3.57 11.82
N LEU A 191 7.28 -2.45 12.05
CA LEU A 191 8.45 -2.01 11.31
C LEU A 191 9.73 -2.40 12.07
N LEU A 192 10.69 -2.96 11.35
CA LEU A 192 11.95 -3.46 11.91
C LEU A 192 13.17 -2.77 11.28
N ARG A 193 14.15 -2.49 12.12
CA ARG A 193 15.56 -2.39 11.73
C ARG A 193 16.17 -3.77 11.85
N LEU A 194 16.98 -4.16 10.88
CA LEU A 194 17.72 -5.42 10.85
C LEU A 194 19.21 -5.12 10.79
N THR A 195 20.01 -5.77 11.64
CA THR A 195 21.46 -5.57 11.67
C THR A 195 22.20 -6.89 11.76
N GLN A 196 23.34 -6.99 11.04
CA GLN A 196 24.27 -8.12 11.12
C GLN A 196 25.67 -7.67 10.75
N GLY A 197 26.56 -7.58 11.73
CA GLY A 197 27.88 -6.97 11.54
C GLY A 197 27.73 -5.53 11.04
N ASP A 198 28.33 -5.20 9.90
CA ASP A 198 28.25 -3.86 9.28
C ASP A 198 27.06 -3.70 8.33
N ARG A 199 26.21 -4.73 8.18
CA ARG A 199 25.03 -4.70 7.33
C ARG A 199 23.82 -4.20 8.11
N GLU A 200 23.10 -3.28 7.52
CA GLU A 200 21.86 -2.73 8.04
C GLU A 200 20.79 -2.73 6.96
N GLY A 201 19.54 -2.97 7.36
CA GLY A 201 18.38 -2.95 6.49
C GLY A 201 17.10 -2.75 7.29
N CYS A 202 15.95 -2.85 6.62
CA CYS A 202 14.66 -2.73 7.28
C CYS A 202 13.63 -3.69 6.68
N ALA A 203 12.59 -3.97 7.47
CA ALA A 203 11.47 -4.78 7.03
C ALA A 203 10.15 -4.29 7.63
N CYS A 204 9.05 -4.50 6.90
CA CYS A 204 7.70 -4.44 7.44
C CYS A 204 7.16 -5.86 7.49
N VAL A 205 6.81 -6.35 8.67
CA VAL A 205 6.39 -7.73 8.90
C VAL A 205 5.09 -7.81 9.66
N ALA A 206 4.27 -8.79 9.35
CA ALA A 206 3.11 -9.20 10.15
C ALA A 206 2.97 -10.73 10.11
N LYS A 207 1.92 -11.28 10.72
CA LYS A 207 1.57 -12.70 10.62
C LYS A 207 0.23 -12.88 9.94
N ASP A 208 0.11 -13.91 9.14
CA ASP A 208 -1.19 -14.39 8.65
C ASP A 208 -1.90 -15.30 9.68
N ASP A 209 -3.11 -15.72 9.33
CA ASP A 209 -3.94 -16.59 10.18
C ASP A 209 -3.31 -17.99 10.42
N GLN A 210 -2.32 -18.38 9.63
CA GLN A 210 -1.59 -19.64 9.75
C GLN A 210 -0.32 -19.49 10.60
N GLY A 211 0.00 -18.25 11.05
CA GLY A 211 1.18 -17.93 11.83
C GLY A 211 2.46 -17.80 11.00
N ARG A 212 2.35 -17.74 9.67
CA ARG A 212 3.49 -17.45 8.79
C ARG A 212 3.82 -15.96 8.86
N ALA A 213 5.09 -15.60 8.78
CA ALA A 213 5.48 -14.20 8.65
C ALA A 213 5.25 -13.71 7.21
N ILE A 214 4.51 -12.62 7.07
CA ILE A 214 4.36 -11.89 5.82
C ILE A 214 5.28 -10.69 5.88
N LEU A 215 6.37 -10.70 5.11
CA LEU A 215 7.23 -9.55 4.95
C LEU A 215 6.70 -8.71 3.78
N TYR A 216 5.87 -7.73 4.09
CA TYR A 216 5.33 -6.79 3.11
C TYR A 216 6.41 -5.98 2.41
N GLU A 217 7.55 -5.80 3.04
CA GLU A 217 8.77 -5.27 2.46
C GLU A 217 9.97 -5.81 3.22
N LEU A 218 10.98 -6.29 2.50
CA LEU A 218 12.30 -6.60 3.02
C LEU A 218 13.34 -5.85 2.17
N LEU A 219 14.08 -4.95 2.81
CA LEU A 219 15.19 -4.22 2.24
C LEU A 219 16.46 -4.62 3.00
N TRP A 220 17.23 -5.53 2.40
CA TRP A 220 18.42 -6.13 3.02
C TRP A 220 19.58 -6.18 2.03
N PRO A 221 20.80 -5.75 2.40
CA PRO A 221 21.92 -5.67 1.46
C PRO A 221 22.63 -7.01 1.24
N GLY A 222 22.24 -8.07 1.94
CA GLY A 222 22.83 -9.39 1.86
C GLY A 222 21.91 -10.43 1.23
N ASP A 223 22.13 -11.70 1.58
CA ASP A 223 21.26 -12.79 1.18
C ASP A 223 19.83 -12.57 1.74
N ARG A 224 18.85 -12.73 0.88
CA ARG A 224 17.43 -12.53 1.23
C ARG A 224 16.99 -13.43 2.38
N LEU A 225 17.46 -14.68 2.42
CA LEU A 225 17.09 -15.63 3.48
C LEU A 225 17.63 -15.19 4.84
N GLU A 226 18.83 -14.59 4.91
CA GLU A 226 19.38 -14.05 6.16
C GLU A 226 18.49 -12.94 6.72
N GLY A 227 18.23 -11.90 5.93
CA GLY A 227 17.39 -10.75 6.35
C GLY A 227 15.96 -11.18 6.70
N ALA A 228 15.39 -12.07 5.89
CA ALA A 228 14.04 -12.62 6.15
C ALA A 228 13.99 -13.42 7.45
N SER A 229 15.04 -14.19 7.76
CA SER A 229 15.11 -15.00 8.99
C SER A 229 15.26 -14.12 10.25
N LEU A 230 15.99 -13.00 10.16
CA LEU A 230 16.03 -12.01 11.25
C LEU A 230 14.63 -11.42 11.53
N ALA A 231 13.90 -11.02 10.47
CA ALA A 231 12.54 -10.50 10.63
C ALA A 231 11.57 -11.57 11.17
N ALA A 232 11.70 -12.80 10.70
CA ALA A 232 10.88 -13.92 11.18
C ALA A 232 11.09 -14.22 12.67
N ALA A 233 12.31 -14.13 13.15
CA ALA A 233 12.65 -14.34 14.55
C ALA A 233 11.93 -13.30 15.46
N ALA A 234 11.79 -12.05 15.02
CA ALA A 234 11.10 -11.00 15.77
C ALA A 234 9.60 -11.31 16.01
N VAL A 235 8.97 -12.06 15.11
CA VAL A 235 7.55 -12.47 15.23
C VAL A 235 7.39 -13.95 15.61
N GLY A 236 8.48 -14.69 15.79
CA GLY A 236 8.46 -16.09 16.17
C GLY A 236 7.88 -17.02 15.10
N ALA A 237 8.06 -16.69 13.81
CA ALA A 237 7.58 -17.49 12.68
C ALA A 237 8.68 -18.37 12.11
N LYS A 238 8.29 -19.49 11.47
CA LYS A 238 9.19 -20.42 10.78
C LYS A 238 9.03 -20.33 9.26
N GLU A 239 7.82 -20.10 8.78
CA GLU A 239 7.49 -19.98 7.37
C GLU A 239 7.29 -18.50 7.02
N LEU A 240 7.74 -18.10 5.84
CA LEU A 240 7.75 -16.71 5.41
C LEU A 240 7.23 -16.57 3.99
N LEU A 241 6.44 -15.52 3.79
CA LEU A 241 6.17 -14.94 2.49
C LEU A 241 6.92 -13.61 2.41
N VAL A 242 7.84 -13.47 1.47
CA VAL A 242 8.78 -12.34 1.43
C VAL A 242 8.61 -11.56 0.14
N ARG A 243 8.42 -10.24 0.27
CA ARG A 243 8.40 -9.28 -0.83
C ARG A 243 9.68 -8.45 -0.79
N THR A 244 10.41 -8.43 -1.92
CA THR A 244 11.63 -7.65 -2.09
C THR A 244 11.58 -6.83 -3.39
N PRO A 245 12.43 -5.81 -3.53
CA PRO A 245 12.65 -5.17 -4.82
C PRO A 245 13.09 -6.19 -5.88
N GLY A 246 12.41 -6.19 -7.04
CA GLY A 246 12.70 -7.10 -8.16
C GLY A 246 11.77 -6.84 -9.34
N ASP A 247 11.91 -7.65 -10.39
CA ASP A 247 11.18 -7.53 -11.64
C ASP A 247 10.31 -8.76 -11.95
N GLY A 248 10.23 -9.72 -11.02
CA GLY A 248 9.60 -11.03 -11.25
C GLY A 248 8.08 -10.97 -11.39
N THR A 249 7.40 -10.22 -10.53
CA THR A 249 5.93 -10.20 -10.48
C THR A 249 5.41 -8.78 -10.66
N PRO A 250 4.55 -8.50 -11.68
CA PRO A 250 3.88 -7.22 -11.81
C PRO A 250 3.07 -6.91 -10.55
N PHE A 251 3.29 -5.75 -9.94
CA PHE A 251 2.70 -5.41 -8.64
C PHE A 251 1.74 -4.23 -8.73
N ALA A 252 2.22 -2.99 -8.74
CA ALA A 252 1.37 -1.83 -8.85
C ALA A 252 1.05 -1.45 -10.30
N MET A 253 -0.03 -0.70 -10.46
CA MET A 253 -0.40 -0.02 -11.69
C MET A 253 -0.42 1.49 -11.47
N ALA A 254 -0.20 2.26 -12.54
CA ALA A 254 -0.25 3.71 -12.51
C ALA A 254 -1.05 4.28 -13.67
N LYS A 255 -1.70 5.42 -13.41
CA LYS A 255 -2.23 6.31 -14.43
C LYS A 255 -1.58 7.67 -14.29
N TRP A 256 -0.87 8.13 -15.32
CA TRP A 256 -0.28 9.45 -15.34
C TRP A 256 -1.34 10.49 -15.71
N LEU A 257 -1.42 11.56 -14.93
CA LEU A 257 -2.30 12.71 -15.14
C LEU A 257 -1.55 13.86 -15.83
N ALA A 258 -0.25 13.72 -16.02
CA ALA A 258 0.64 14.62 -16.72
C ALA A 258 1.56 13.82 -17.62
N GLU A 259 2.46 14.48 -18.34
CA GLU A 259 3.47 13.81 -19.16
C GLU A 259 4.28 12.83 -18.30
N LYS A 260 4.34 11.57 -18.74
CA LYS A 260 5.06 10.51 -18.06
C LYS A 260 6.58 10.74 -18.17
N PRO A 261 7.30 10.86 -17.05
CA PRO A 261 8.75 11.02 -17.09
C PRO A 261 9.44 9.74 -17.58
N LYS A 262 10.61 9.88 -18.18
CA LYS A 262 11.50 8.75 -18.45
C LYS A 262 12.17 8.33 -17.13
N LEU A 263 11.83 7.15 -16.64
CA LEU A 263 12.42 6.56 -15.44
C LEU A 263 12.44 5.04 -15.55
N PRO A 264 13.35 4.34 -14.86
CA PRO A 264 13.30 2.89 -14.72
C PRO A 264 12.00 2.45 -14.04
N THR A 265 11.67 1.15 -14.12
CA THR A 265 10.54 0.58 -13.37
C THR A 265 10.67 0.90 -11.88
N PRO A 266 9.75 1.68 -11.30
CA PRO A 266 9.87 2.05 -9.90
C PRO A 266 9.51 0.89 -8.98
N TYR A 267 10.13 0.84 -7.82
CA TYR A 267 9.75 -0.08 -6.76
C TYR A 267 8.63 0.52 -5.89
N LEU A 268 7.59 -0.25 -5.67
CA LEU A 268 6.56 -0.03 -4.65
C LEU A 268 6.40 -1.36 -3.91
N GLY A 269 6.81 -1.44 -2.65
CA GLY A 269 6.71 -2.65 -1.84
C GLY A 269 5.56 -2.59 -0.84
N LEU A 270 5.42 -1.46 -0.14
CA LEU A 270 4.36 -1.27 0.84
C LEU A 270 3.08 -0.85 0.16
N ALA A 271 2.06 -1.68 0.23
CA ALA A 271 0.77 -1.50 -0.43
C ALA A 271 -0.42 -1.44 0.54
N LEU A 272 -0.16 -1.49 1.85
CA LEU A 272 -1.21 -1.51 2.88
C LEU A 272 -2.12 -2.75 2.75
N ASP A 273 -1.55 -3.86 2.32
CA ASP A 273 -2.16 -5.16 2.06
C ASP A 273 -1.83 -6.18 3.16
#